data_b0034e67644f868fb894ca30c20ced17
#
_entry.id   b0034e67644f868fb894ca30c20ced17
#
_cell.length_a   1.000
_cell.length_b   1.000
_cell.length_c   1.000
_cell.angle_alpha   90.00
_cell.angle_beta   90.00
_cell.angle_gamma   90.00
#
_symmetry.space_group_name_H-M   'P 1'
#
loop_
_entity.id
_entity.type
_entity.pdbx_description
1 polymer ?
#
loop_
_entity_poly.entity_id
_entity_poly.type
_entity_poly.pdbx_seq_one_letter_code
_entity_poly.pdbx_strand_id
1 'polypeptide(L)'
;MADVSAVRWLETELGQIALRFDGPEDGNPLLLLQRFRGTLDHWDPAFINAIATHRRIIRFDSLGIGRSHGRVPDTISGMAAVAAHVIRALEIDQADVLGWSLGGVVAQQLALDWPAMVRRLIVAGSSPGAIAEGPQPHPRVAQVMTKSANDTQDFLFLFYPETESAVAAGTASLRRIETQPDQGPPVTAEAFMAQVRAVSAWPGVLHRARELRMPVLVANGAHDVMLPAYRSFVLSQQAPDAKLVLYPNAGHAFLFQEIDDFASQLDLFLA
;
A
#
# COMPACT_ATOMS: atom_id res chain seq x y z
N MET A 1 -5.12 0.93 24.83
CA MET A 1 -4.07 0.65 23.84
C MET A 1 -4.65 -0.39 22.89
N ALA A 2 -4.63 -0.15 21.60
CA ALA A 2 -5.07 -1.15 20.64
C ALA A 2 -4.16 -2.39 20.78
N ASP A 3 -4.77 -3.55 20.90
CA ASP A 3 -4.06 -4.80 21.01
C ASP A 3 -3.48 -5.10 19.61
N VAL A 4 -2.16 -5.00 19.46
CA VAL A 4 -1.51 -5.32 18.19
C VAL A 4 -1.52 -6.84 18.03
N SER A 5 -2.15 -7.33 16.98
CA SER A 5 -2.22 -8.77 16.69
C SER A 5 -0.82 -9.41 16.64
N ALA A 6 -0.69 -10.62 17.19
CA ALA A 6 0.58 -11.33 17.19
C ALA A 6 1.07 -11.65 15.77
N VAL A 7 2.38 -11.63 15.57
CA VAL A 7 2.99 -12.09 14.32
C VAL A 7 2.77 -13.61 14.19
N ARG A 8 2.32 -14.02 13.02
CA ARG A 8 2.24 -15.43 12.62
C ARG A 8 3.19 -15.68 11.45
N TRP A 9 3.57 -16.92 11.28
CA TRP A 9 4.48 -17.36 10.24
C TRP A 9 3.75 -18.27 9.26
N LEU A 10 3.85 -17.91 7.98
CA LEU A 10 3.35 -18.71 6.87
C LEU A 10 4.53 -19.39 6.21
N GLU A 11 4.57 -20.71 6.31
CA GLU A 11 5.56 -21.53 5.61
C GLU A 11 5.20 -21.58 4.12
N THR A 12 6.13 -21.22 3.27
CA THR A 12 5.95 -21.26 1.83
C THR A 12 7.16 -21.81 1.11
N GLU A 13 6.98 -22.24 -0.13
CA GLU A 13 8.07 -22.67 -1.00
C GLU A 13 9.13 -21.56 -1.23
N LEU A 14 8.74 -20.30 -1.06
CA LEU A 14 9.60 -19.15 -1.24
C LEU A 14 10.35 -18.75 0.04
N GLY A 15 9.98 -19.35 1.20
CA GLY A 15 10.48 -19.02 2.52
C GLY A 15 9.37 -18.70 3.51
N GLN A 16 9.76 -18.42 4.74
CA GLN A 16 8.82 -17.99 5.79
C GLN A 16 8.39 -16.54 5.59
N ILE A 17 7.09 -16.32 5.61
CA ILE A 17 6.47 -14.99 5.49
C ILE A 17 5.83 -14.61 6.82
N ALA A 18 6.24 -13.48 7.38
CA ALA A 18 5.64 -12.91 8.57
C ALA A 18 4.36 -12.16 8.22
N LEU A 19 3.29 -12.43 8.96
CA LEU A 19 2.00 -11.79 8.75
C LEU A 19 1.26 -11.54 10.07
N ARG A 20 0.27 -10.66 10.03
CA ARG A 20 -0.68 -10.40 11.11
C ARG A 20 -2.08 -10.43 10.55
N PHE A 21 -3.01 -10.94 11.36
CA PHE A 21 -4.45 -10.88 11.08
C PHE A 21 -5.10 -9.94 12.07
N ASP A 22 -5.92 -9.02 11.58
CA ASP A 22 -6.71 -8.12 12.40
C ASP A 22 -8.19 -8.24 12.03
N GLY A 23 -9.09 -7.99 12.96
CA GLY A 23 -10.54 -8.09 12.75
C GLY A 23 -11.09 -9.53 12.82
N PRO A 24 -12.38 -9.71 12.48
CA PRO A 24 -13.06 -11.01 12.50
C PRO A 24 -12.49 -11.97 11.47
N GLU A 25 -12.62 -13.27 11.71
CA GLU A 25 -12.14 -14.31 10.78
C GLU A 25 -13.07 -14.51 9.59
N ASP A 26 -14.32 -14.10 9.69
CA ASP A 26 -15.36 -14.30 8.69
C ASP A 26 -15.29 -13.27 7.54
N GLY A 27 -15.83 -13.67 6.39
CA GLY A 27 -15.98 -12.83 5.21
C GLY A 27 -14.76 -12.77 4.29
N ASN A 28 -14.87 -11.95 3.24
CA ASN A 28 -13.77 -11.78 2.29
C ASN A 28 -12.61 -10.98 2.95
N PRO A 29 -11.41 -11.55 2.98
CA PRO A 29 -10.28 -10.85 3.59
C PRO A 29 -9.81 -9.69 2.72
N LEU A 30 -9.31 -8.65 3.38
CA LEU A 30 -8.61 -7.53 2.74
C LEU A 30 -7.10 -7.71 2.93
N LEU A 31 -6.41 -8.00 1.83
CA LEU A 31 -4.95 -8.08 1.79
C LEU A 31 -4.36 -6.68 1.62
N LEU A 32 -3.43 -6.30 2.48
CA LEU A 32 -2.74 -5.02 2.43
C LEU A 32 -1.33 -5.16 1.85
N LEU A 33 -1.05 -4.40 0.79
CA LEU A 33 0.26 -4.31 0.15
C LEU A 33 0.91 -2.97 0.49
N GLN A 34 2.08 -3.03 1.12
CA GLN A 34 2.74 -1.90 1.75
C GLN A 34 3.52 -1.04 0.74
N ARG A 35 3.78 0.20 1.14
CA ARG A 35 4.58 1.18 0.40
C ARG A 35 6.05 0.78 0.24
N PHE A 36 6.77 1.53 -0.57
CA PHE A 36 8.23 1.46 -0.68
C PHE A 36 8.90 1.60 0.70
N ARG A 37 9.86 0.71 1.01
CA ARG A 37 10.53 0.62 2.33
C ARG A 37 9.56 0.43 3.50
N GLY A 38 8.36 -0.07 3.25
CA GLY A 38 7.39 -0.38 4.29
C GLY A 38 7.47 -1.83 4.75
N THR A 39 7.17 -2.05 6.04
CA THR A 39 6.96 -3.36 6.66
C THR A 39 5.53 -3.47 7.15
N LEU A 40 5.11 -4.64 7.59
CA LEU A 40 3.77 -4.85 8.16
C LEU A 40 3.49 -3.97 9.40
N ASP A 41 4.54 -3.44 10.05
CA ASP A 41 4.43 -2.57 11.22
C ASP A 41 4.26 -1.09 10.84
N HIS A 42 4.43 -0.73 9.57
CA HIS A 42 4.28 0.66 9.11
C HIS A 42 2.84 1.03 8.70
N TRP A 43 1.85 0.17 8.94
CA TRP A 43 0.45 0.55 8.91
C TRP A 43 0.09 1.25 10.21
N ASP A 44 -0.53 2.43 10.13
CA ASP A 44 -0.99 3.15 11.31
C ASP A 44 -2.02 2.30 12.08
N PRO A 45 -1.81 2.01 13.38
CA PRO A 45 -2.74 1.21 14.17
C PRO A 45 -4.17 1.77 14.22
N ALA A 46 -4.33 3.09 14.18
CA ALA A 46 -5.65 3.70 14.15
C ALA A 46 -6.38 3.38 12.83
N PHE A 47 -5.66 3.41 11.70
CA PHE A 47 -6.21 2.99 10.42
C PHE A 47 -6.57 1.50 10.41
N ILE A 48 -5.66 0.62 10.87
CA ILE A 48 -5.94 -0.82 10.94
C ILE A 48 -7.19 -1.07 11.80
N ASN A 49 -7.30 -0.47 12.97
CA ASN A 49 -8.45 -0.64 13.85
C ASN A 49 -9.76 -0.20 13.19
N ALA A 50 -9.74 0.92 12.46
CA ALA A 50 -10.93 1.42 11.77
C ALA A 50 -11.41 0.44 10.70
N ILE A 51 -10.50 -0.08 9.86
CA ILE A 51 -10.87 -0.96 8.74
C ILE A 51 -11.08 -2.42 9.15
N ALA A 52 -10.58 -2.84 10.31
CA ALA A 52 -10.72 -4.19 10.83
C ALA A 52 -12.06 -4.45 11.56
N THR A 53 -12.90 -3.43 11.74
CA THR A 53 -14.16 -3.55 12.49
C THR A 53 -15.11 -4.57 11.88
N HIS A 54 -15.18 -4.67 10.57
CA HIS A 54 -16.18 -5.46 9.83
C HIS A 54 -15.57 -6.50 8.88
N ARG A 55 -14.23 -6.65 8.85
CA ARG A 55 -13.55 -7.57 7.94
C ARG A 55 -12.22 -8.06 8.45
N ARG A 56 -11.82 -9.22 7.98
CA ARG A 56 -10.47 -9.75 8.21
C ARG A 56 -9.46 -8.96 7.41
N ILE A 57 -8.46 -8.41 8.09
CA ILE A 57 -7.31 -7.73 7.47
C ILE A 57 -6.12 -8.68 7.49
N ILE A 58 -5.41 -8.76 6.37
CA ILE A 58 -4.16 -9.51 6.24
C ILE A 58 -3.07 -8.51 5.86
N ARG A 59 -2.12 -8.30 6.75
CA ARG A 59 -0.92 -7.52 6.47
C ARG A 59 0.31 -8.41 6.65
N PHE A 60 1.26 -8.29 5.75
CA PHE A 60 2.44 -9.13 5.75
C PHE A 60 3.69 -8.37 5.34
N ASP A 61 4.83 -8.86 5.77
CA ASP A 61 6.11 -8.47 5.21
C ASP A 61 6.32 -9.23 3.91
N SER A 62 6.53 -8.52 2.81
CA SER A 62 6.86 -9.18 1.54
C SER A 62 8.18 -9.97 1.67
N LEU A 63 8.40 -10.91 0.77
CA LEU A 63 9.60 -11.75 0.77
C LEU A 63 10.88 -10.91 0.88
N GLY A 64 11.75 -11.20 1.85
CA GLY A 64 12.99 -10.47 2.13
C GLY A 64 12.82 -9.07 2.74
N ILE A 65 11.61 -8.72 3.17
CA ILE A 65 11.29 -7.47 3.86
C ILE A 65 11.00 -7.75 5.34
N GLY A 66 11.42 -6.85 6.21
CA GLY A 66 11.11 -6.91 7.63
C GLY A 66 11.51 -8.26 8.26
N ARG A 67 10.52 -8.99 8.78
CA ARG A 67 10.71 -10.31 9.39
C ARG A 67 10.71 -11.46 8.38
N SER A 68 10.20 -11.25 7.16
CA SER A 68 10.09 -12.34 6.18
C SER A 68 11.43 -12.75 5.62
N HIS A 69 11.61 -14.04 5.47
CA HIS A 69 12.83 -14.63 4.90
C HIS A 69 12.83 -14.54 3.36
N GLY A 70 13.95 -14.94 2.77
CA GLY A 70 14.10 -14.98 1.32
C GLY A 70 14.70 -13.71 0.74
N ARG A 71 14.54 -13.54 -0.56
CA ARG A 71 15.11 -12.41 -1.33
C ARG A 71 13.99 -11.57 -1.93
N VAL A 72 14.10 -10.27 -1.80
CA VAL A 72 13.14 -9.32 -2.41
C VAL A 72 13.19 -9.48 -3.93
N PRO A 73 12.03 -9.73 -4.59
CA PRO A 73 11.96 -9.69 -6.05
C PRO A 73 12.34 -8.30 -6.58
N ASP A 74 13.14 -8.26 -7.63
CA ASP A 74 13.59 -7.04 -8.26
C ASP A 74 12.76 -6.63 -9.50
N THR A 75 11.55 -7.19 -9.59
CA THR A 75 10.51 -6.82 -10.57
C THR A 75 9.16 -6.68 -9.91
N ILE A 76 8.30 -5.80 -10.43
CA ILE A 76 6.93 -5.62 -9.93
C ILE A 76 6.10 -6.91 -10.14
N SER A 77 6.26 -7.60 -11.27
CA SER A 77 5.58 -8.89 -11.50
C SER A 77 6.04 -9.95 -10.49
N GLY A 78 7.32 -9.97 -10.09
CA GLY A 78 7.82 -10.85 -9.04
C GLY A 78 7.21 -10.52 -7.67
N MET A 79 7.07 -9.24 -7.32
CA MET A 79 6.39 -8.82 -6.09
C MET A 79 4.90 -9.19 -6.10
N ALA A 80 4.23 -9.04 -7.24
CA ALA A 80 2.84 -9.45 -7.42
C ALA A 80 2.69 -10.98 -7.31
N ALA A 81 3.65 -11.75 -7.84
CA ALA A 81 3.68 -13.21 -7.70
C ALA A 81 3.81 -13.65 -6.23
N VAL A 82 4.59 -12.92 -5.40
CA VAL A 82 4.64 -13.17 -3.94
C VAL A 82 3.28 -12.94 -3.29
N ALA A 83 2.58 -11.85 -3.62
CA ALA A 83 1.24 -11.58 -3.09
C ALA A 83 0.24 -12.67 -3.51
N ALA A 84 0.26 -13.11 -4.78
CA ALA A 84 -0.55 -14.23 -5.25
C ALA A 84 -0.22 -15.54 -4.52
N HIS A 85 1.06 -15.76 -4.22
CA HIS A 85 1.50 -16.93 -3.47
C HIS A 85 1.00 -16.90 -2.01
N VAL A 86 1.02 -15.73 -1.35
CA VAL A 86 0.46 -15.55 0.00
C VAL A 86 -1.04 -15.87 0.02
N ILE A 87 -1.81 -15.37 -0.95
CA ILE A 87 -3.26 -15.67 -1.07
C ILE A 87 -3.47 -17.18 -1.18
N ARG A 88 -2.73 -17.86 -2.05
CA ARG A 88 -2.84 -19.32 -2.23
C ARG A 88 -2.42 -20.10 -1.00
N ALA A 89 -1.30 -19.75 -0.37
CA ALA A 89 -0.79 -20.44 0.80
C ALA A 89 -1.70 -20.27 2.04
N LEU A 90 -2.53 -19.24 2.05
CA LEU A 90 -3.59 -19.05 3.04
C LEU A 90 -4.91 -19.76 2.66
N GLU A 91 -4.92 -20.51 1.55
CA GLU A 91 -6.11 -21.19 1.03
C GLU A 91 -7.29 -20.24 0.78
N ILE A 92 -6.99 -19.02 0.35
CA ILE A 92 -7.97 -17.98 0.00
C ILE A 92 -8.21 -18.06 -1.51
N ASP A 93 -9.46 -18.33 -1.90
CA ASP A 93 -9.85 -18.38 -3.31
C ASP A 93 -9.78 -16.98 -3.95
N GLN A 94 -10.32 -15.98 -3.23
CA GLN A 94 -10.41 -14.61 -3.71
C GLN A 94 -10.33 -13.62 -2.54
N ALA A 95 -9.54 -12.57 -2.68
CA ALA A 95 -9.38 -11.51 -1.68
C ALA A 95 -9.71 -10.13 -2.26
N ASP A 96 -10.10 -9.21 -1.39
CA ASP A 96 -9.98 -7.78 -1.67
C ASP A 96 -8.51 -7.37 -1.50
N VAL A 97 -8.03 -6.45 -2.32
CA VAL A 97 -6.62 -6.05 -2.27
C VAL A 97 -6.52 -4.53 -2.18
N LEU A 98 -5.90 -4.03 -1.11
CA LEU A 98 -5.54 -2.63 -0.97
C LEU A 98 -4.02 -2.50 -1.08
N GLY A 99 -3.57 -1.74 -2.06
CA GLY A 99 -2.17 -1.38 -2.19
C GLY A 99 -1.93 0.11 -1.99
N TRP A 100 -1.00 0.46 -1.10
CA TRP A 100 -0.58 1.84 -0.88
C TRP A 100 0.77 2.11 -1.53
N SER A 101 0.86 3.18 -2.35
CA SER A 101 2.11 3.60 -3.01
C SER A 101 2.71 2.49 -3.89
N LEU A 102 3.90 1.98 -3.61
CA LEU A 102 4.46 0.78 -4.28
C LEU A 102 3.50 -0.41 -4.19
N GLY A 103 2.85 -0.59 -3.04
CA GLY A 103 1.83 -1.63 -2.89
C GLY A 103 0.68 -1.50 -3.88
N GLY A 104 0.29 -0.26 -4.24
CA GLY A 104 -0.72 -0.01 -5.27
C GLY A 104 -0.25 -0.36 -6.68
N VAL A 105 1.05 -0.17 -6.96
CA VAL A 105 1.68 -0.66 -8.20
C VAL A 105 1.63 -2.18 -8.27
N VAL A 106 2.01 -2.85 -7.17
CA VAL A 106 1.98 -4.33 -7.05
C VAL A 106 0.55 -4.86 -7.13
N ALA A 107 -0.41 -4.18 -6.50
CA ALA A 107 -1.83 -4.57 -6.52
C ALA A 107 -2.42 -4.52 -7.93
N GLN A 108 -2.11 -3.50 -8.71
CA GLN A 108 -2.53 -3.39 -10.11
C GLN A 108 -1.93 -4.53 -10.95
N GLN A 109 -0.64 -4.84 -10.77
CA GLN A 109 0.01 -5.95 -11.45
C GLN A 109 -0.61 -7.30 -11.06
N LEU A 110 -0.87 -7.51 -9.75
CA LEU A 110 -1.55 -8.71 -9.24
C LEU A 110 -2.94 -8.88 -9.89
N ALA A 111 -3.73 -7.82 -9.92
CA ALA A 111 -5.08 -7.85 -10.50
C ALA A 111 -5.10 -8.14 -12.00
N LEU A 112 -4.05 -7.76 -12.72
CA LEU A 112 -3.90 -8.03 -14.16
C LEU A 112 -3.38 -9.43 -14.46
N ASP A 113 -2.46 -9.93 -13.64
CA ASP A 113 -1.81 -11.23 -13.89
C ASP A 113 -2.60 -12.40 -13.25
N TRP A 114 -3.34 -12.14 -12.16
CA TRP A 114 -4.19 -13.13 -11.46
C TRP A 114 -5.60 -12.57 -11.18
N PRO A 115 -6.37 -12.18 -12.19
CA PRO A 115 -7.65 -11.49 -12.01
C PRO A 115 -8.68 -12.30 -11.22
N ALA A 116 -8.62 -13.64 -11.25
CA ALA A 116 -9.53 -14.51 -10.50
C ALA A 116 -9.27 -14.43 -8.97
N MET A 117 -8.09 -14.01 -8.52
CA MET A 117 -7.75 -13.92 -7.11
C MET A 117 -8.16 -12.59 -6.47
N VAL A 118 -8.49 -11.57 -7.27
CA VAL A 118 -8.82 -10.24 -6.78
C VAL A 118 -10.30 -9.96 -6.98
N ARG A 119 -11.05 -9.86 -5.88
CA ARG A 119 -12.49 -9.54 -5.89
C ARG A 119 -12.73 -8.06 -6.15
N ARG A 120 -12.03 -7.20 -5.42
CA ARG A 120 -12.05 -5.74 -5.53
C ARG A 120 -10.64 -5.19 -5.35
N LEU A 121 -10.29 -4.18 -6.10
CA LEU A 121 -8.97 -3.56 -6.08
C LEU A 121 -9.06 -2.15 -5.51
N ILE A 122 -8.23 -1.84 -4.51
CA ILE A 122 -8.06 -0.48 -3.97
C ILE A 122 -6.63 -0.01 -4.24
N VAL A 123 -6.51 1.08 -4.99
CA VAL A 123 -5.24 1.71 -5.37
C VAL A 123 -5.13 3.05 -4.62
N ALA A 124 -4.35 3.07 -3.54
CA ALA A 124 -4.22 4.21 -2.65
C ALA A 124 -2.87 4.91 -2.85
N GLY A 125 -2.89 6.24 -3.14
CA GLY A 125 -1.67 7.03 -3.29
C GLY A 125 -0.67 6.41 -4.25
N SER A 126 -1.11 5.99 -5.44
CA SER A 126 -0.28 5.20 -6.35
C SER A 126 -0.41 5.65 -7.81
N SER A 127 0.25 4.94 -8.72
CA SER A 127 0.34 5.29 -10.13
C SER A 127 0.19 4.05 -11.02
N PRO A 128 -0.41 4.18 -12.21
CA PRO A 128 -0.42 3.12 -13.20
C PRO A 128 0.88 3.05 -14.04
N GLY A 129 1.90 3.81 -13.67
CA GLY A 129 3.17 3.91 -14.38
C GLY A 129 3.52 5.34 -14.79
N ALA A 130 4.44 5.47 -15.74
CA ALA A 130 4.82 6.76 -16.28
C ALA A 130 3.65 7.42 -17.02
N ILE A 131 3.40 8.69 -16.72
CA ILE A 131 2.47 9.56 -17.42
C ILE A 131 3.26 10.76 -17.91
N ALA A 132 3.34 10.92 -19.23
CA ALA A 132 4.16 11.96 -19.86
C ALA A 132 3.59 13.35 -19.60
N GLU A 133 2.27 13.46 -19.54
CA GLU A 133 1.55 14.71 -19.34
C GLU A 133 1.14 14.89 -17.87
N GLY A 134 0.95 16.13 -17.46
CA GLY A 134 0.48 16.48 -16.12
C GLY A 134 1.58 16.72 -15.09
N PRO A 135 1.20 16.94 -13.82
CA PRO A 135 2.14 17.26 -12.75
C PRO A 135 3.15 16.15 -12.51
N GLN A 136 4.39 16.57 -12.29
CA GLN A 136 5.48 15.66 -11.90
C GLN A 136 5.67 15.65 -10.39
N PRO A 137 6.29 14.60 -9.81
CA PRO A 137 6.67 14.58 -8.41
C PRO A 137 7.50 15.81 -8.04
N HIS A 138 7.34 16.28 -6.80
CA HIS A 138 8.14 17.41 -6.32
C HIS A 138 9.65 17.08 -6.40
N PRO A 139 10.52 17.97 -6.91
CA PRO A 139 11.95 17.67 -7.15
C PRO A 139 12.71 17.17 -5.93
N ARG A 140 12.34 17.62 -4.72
CA ARG A 140 12.96 17.18 -3.45
C ARG A 140 12.63 15.72 -3.09
N VAL A 141 11.57 15.12 -3.66
CA VAL A 141 11.13 13.75 -3.32
C VAL A 141 12.26 12.74 -3.57
N ALA A 142 12.90 12.78 -4.74
CA ALA A 142 13.98 11.85 -5.06
C ALA A 142 15.15 11.95 -4.06
N GLN A 143 15.52 13.17 -3.68
CA GLN A 143 16.57 13.43 -2.71
C GLN A 143 16.24 12.85 -1.33
N VAL A 144 15.00 13.02 -0.86
CA VAL A 144 14.57 12.53 0.44
C VAL A 144 14.43 11.01 0.43
N MET A 145 13.83 10.43 -0.61
CA MET A 145 13.64 8.98 -0.72
C MET A 145 14.94 8.18 -0.79
N THR A 146 16.03 8.79 -1.27
CA THR A 146 17.34 8.12 -1.41
C THR A 146 18.21 8.23 -0.17
N LYS A 147 17.79 8.93 0.89
CA LYS A 147 18.50 8.93 2.16
C LYS A 147 18.64 7.53 2.74
N SER A 148 19.75 7.23 3.40
CA SER A 148 19.95 5.95 4.10
C SER A 148 18.93 5.74 5.23
N ALA A 149 18.57 6.82 5.94
CA ALA A 149 17.50 6.87 6.93
C ALA A 149 16.73 8.18 6.75
N ASN A 150 15.42 8.08 6.90
CA ASN A 150 14.52 9.22 6.91
C ASN A 150 14.16 9.57 8.36
N ASP A 151 14.11 10.85 8.67
CA ASP A 151 13.61 11.37 9.95
C ASP A 151 12.13 11.76 9.88
N THR A 152 11.57 12.21 11.00
CA THR A 152 10.17 12.66 11.09
C THR A 152 9.87 13.79 10.10
N GLN A 153 10.79 14.73 9.88
CA GLN A 153 10.57 15.84 8.96
C GLN A 153 10.54 15.38 7.49
N ASP A 154 11.36 14.37 7.16
CA ASP A 154 11.33 13.73 5.85
C ASP A 154 9.98 13.05 5.59
N PHE A 155 9.45 12.30 6.56
CA PHE A 155 8.14 11.67 6.43
C PHE A 155 7.00 12.68 6.39
N LEU A 156 7.06 13.75 7.18
CA LEU A 156 6.06 14.83 7.10
C LEU A 156 6.08 15.47 5.71
N PHE A 157 7.24 15.80 5.16
CA PHE A 157 7.36 16.34 3.81
C PHE A 157 6.82 15.38 2.74
N LEU A 158 7.16 14.10 2.81
CA LEU A 158 6.77 13.13 1.80
C LEU A 158 5.27 12.82 1.81
N PHE A 159 4.65 12.82 3.00
CA PHE A 159 3.36 12.19 3.21
C PHE A 159 2.21 13.17 3.48
N TYR A 160 2.51 14.37 3.99
CA TYR A 160 1.50 15.30 4.45
C TYR A 160 1.70 16.69 3.87
N PRO A 161 0.63 17.45 3.56
CA PRO A 161 0.76 18.86 3.22
C PRO A 161 1.29 19.69 4.40
N GLU A 162 1.87 20.86 4.09
CA GLU A 162 2.44 21.77 5.09
C GLU A 162 1.37 22.60 5.84
N THR A 163 0.12 22.15 5.88
CA THR A 163 -0.93 22.79 6.68
C THR A 163 -0.84 22.34 8.14
N GLU A 164 -1.24 23.19 9.07
CA GLU A 164 -1.18 22.89 10.51
C GLU A 164 -1.91 21.59 10.86
N SER A 165 -3.12 21.40 10.32
CA SER A 165 -3.92 20.19 10.59
C SER A 165 -3.29 18.92 10.00
N ALA A 166 -2.72 18.98 8.78
CA ALA A 166 -2.06 17.84 8.15
C ALA A 166 -0.76 17.46 8.87
N VAL A 167 0.05 18.45 9.28
CA VAL A 167 1.27 18.23 10.08
C VAL A 167 0.92 17.63 11.45
N ALA A 168 -0.14 18.10 12.11
CA ALA A 168 -0.60 17.54 13.37
C ALA A 168 -1.06 16.08 13.21
N ALA A 169 -1.86 15.77 12.19
CA ALA A 169 -2.30 14.41 11.87
C ALA A 169 -1.11 13.50 11.54
N GLY A 170 -0.17 13.99 10.73
CA GLY A 170 1.05 13.27 10.38
C GLY A 170 1.93 12.95 11.59
N THR A 171 2.15 13.93 12.46
CA THR A 171 2.92 13.75 13.71
C THR A 171 2.26 12.71 14.61
N ALA A 172 0.94 12.76 14.74
CA ALA A 172 0.19 11.78 15.52
C ALA A 172 0.27 10.38 14.92
N SER A 173 0.16 10.25 13.60
CA SER A 173 0.29 8.98 12.88
C SER A 173 1.69 8.38 13.04
N LEU A 174 2.74 9.14 12.77
CA LEU A 174 4.12 8.68 12.94
C LEU A 174 4.39 8.21 14.36
N ARG A 175 3.90 8.95 15.37
CA ARG A 175 4.02 8.54 16.78
C ARG A 175 3.30 7.22 17.05
N ARG A 176 2.09 7.00 16.52
CA ARG A 176 1.37 5.73 16.69
C ARG A 176 2.13 4.56 16.05
N ILE A 177 2.72 4.78 14.87
CA ILE A 177 3.53 3.78 14.20
C ILE A 177 4.80 3.47 15.01
N GLU A 178 5.54 4.48 15.43
CA GLU A 178 6.80 4.32 16.18
C GLU A 178 6.63 3.67 17.55
N THR A 179 5.49 3.89 18.21
CA THR A 179 5.22 3.35 19.56
C THR A 179 4.54 1.99 19.55
N GLN A 180 4.32 1.37 18.39
CA GLN A 180 3.81 -0.01 18.33
C GLN A 180 4.78 -0.97 19.03
N PRO A 181 4.27 -1.91 19.84
CA PRO A 181 5.10 -2.98 20.38
C PRO A 181 5.53 -3.96 19.27
N ASP A 182 6.58 -4.71 19.52
CA ASP A 182 7.04 -5.79 18.66
C ASP A 182 7.27 -5.34 17.19
N GLN A 183 8.07 -4.30 17.00
CA GLN A 183 8.49 -3.88 15.67
C GLN A 183 9.58 -4.79 15.11
N GLY A 184 9.47 -5.11 13.81
CA GLY A 184 10.46 -5.89 13.09
C GLY A 184 11.69 -5.09 12.68
N PRO A 185 12.68 -5.77 12.09
CA PRO A 185 13.86 -5.11 11.58
C PRO A 185 13.52 -4.16 10.42
N PRO A 186 14.31 -3.08 10.26
CA PRO A 186 14.14 -2.18 9.13
C PRO A 186 14.46 -2.87 7.80
N VAL A 187 13.98 -2.29 6.72
CA VAL A 187 14.30 -2.74 5.35
C VAL A 187 15.78 -2.57 5.08
N THR A 188 16.44 -3.64 4.66
CA THR A 188 17.88 -3.65 4.38
C THR A 188 18.23 -2.83 3.13
N ALA A 189 19.51 -2.44 2.99
CA ALA A 189 19.98 -1.74 1.80
C ALA A 189 19.83 -2.60 0.53
N GLU A 190 20.02 -3.92 0.62
CA GLU A 190 19.80 -4.83 -0.50
C GLU A 190 18.35 -4.86 -0.93
N ALA A 191 17.40 -4.97 0.03
CA ALA A 191 15.98 -4.94 -0.21
C ALA A 191 15.53 -3.59 -0.81
N PHE A 192 16.06 -2.48 -0.30
CA PHE A 192 15.85 -1.15 -0.87
C PHE A 192 16.25 -1.11 -2.34
N MET A 193 17.47 -1.57 -2.67
CA MET A 193 17.96 -1.57 -4.05
C MET A 193 17.17 -2.49 -4.97
N ALA A 194 16.66 -3.63 -4.47
CA ALA A 194 15.76 -4.50 -5.22
C ALA A 194 14.44 -3.79 -5.58
N GLN A 195 13.83 -3.10 -4.61
CA GLN A 195 12.63 -2.29 -4.84
C GLN A 195 12.89 -1.15 -5.85
N VAL A 196 14.04 -0.48 -5.77
CA VAL A 196 14.44 0.56 -6.74
C VAL A 196 14.53 -0.02 -8.16
N ARG A 197 15.21 -1.17 -8.32
CA ARG A 197 15.28 -1.86 -9.63
C ARG A 197 13.91 -2.22 -10.15
N ALA A 198 13.06 -2.80 -9.30
CA ALA A 198 11.70 -3.19 -9.67
C ALA A 198 10.87 -2.02 -10.20
N VAL A 199 10.88 -0.89 -9.49
CA VAL A 199 10.14 0.31 -9.89
C VAL A 199 10.73 0.93 -11.17
N SER A 200 12.07 1.03 -11.25
CA SER A 200 12.75 1.65 -12.40
C SER A 200 12.59 0.87 -13.71
N ALA A 201 12.49 -0.46 -13.62
CA ALA A 201 12.31 -1.33 -14.78
C ALA A 201 10.85 -1.54 -15.17
N TRP A 202 9.91 -1.09 -14.32
CA TRP A 202 8.49 -1.35 -14.57
C TRP A 202 7.92 -0.44 -15.67
N PRO A 203 7.35 -1.00 -16.75
CA PRO A 203 6.83 -0.19 -17.85
C PRO A 203 5.49 0.49 -17.51
N GLY A 204 4.90 0.18 -16.37
CA GLY A 204 3.55 0.58 -16.02
C GLY A 204 2.48 -0.34 -16.60
N VAL A 205 1.25 -0.14 -16.12
CA VAL A 205 0.08 -0.92 -16.55
C VAL A 205 -1.00 -0.07 -17.21
N LEU A 206 -0.75 1.21 -17.45
CA LEU A 206 -1.77 2.10 -18.01
C LEU A 206 -2.35 1.57 -19.33
N HIS A 207 -1.51 0.99 -20.19
CA HIS A 207 -1.91 0.39 -21.46
C HIS A 207 -2.79 -0.86 -21.29
N ARG A 208 -2.75 -1.49 -20.11
CA ARG A 208 -3.55 -2.67 -19.73
C ARG A 208 -4.68 -2.33 -18.76
N ALA A 209 -4.84 -1.08 -18.32
CA ALA A 209 -5.83 -0.71 -17.29
C ALA A 209 -7.28 -1.09 -17.68
N ARG A 210 -7.57 -1.17 -18.98
CA ARG A 210 -8.87 -1.65 -19.50
C ARG A 210 -9.11 -3.16 -19.30
N GLU A 211 -8.08 -3.93 -18.95
CA GLU A 211 -8.18 -5.36 -18.64
C GLU A 211 -8.58 -5.60 -17.17
N LEU A 212 -8.57 -4.58 -16.30
CA LEU A 212 -9.05 -4.68 -14.93
C LEU A 212 -10.57 -4.96 -14.94
N ARG A 213 -10.94 -6.17 -14.55
CA ARG A 213 -12.34 -6.68 -14.65
C ARG A 213 -13.11 -6.56 -13.37
N MET A 214 -12.41 -6.34 -12.25
CA MET A 214 -13.00 -6.15 -10.94
C MET A 214 -13.31 -4.67 -10.72
N PRO A 215 -14.23 -4.32 -9.80
CA PRO A 215 -14.39 -2.95 -9.33
C PRO A 215 -13.09 -2.39 -8.76
N VAL A 216 -12.78 -1.13 -9.07
CA VAL A 216 -11.56 -0.44 -8.64
C VAL A 216 -11.91 0.81 -7.85
N LEU A 217 -11.40 0.94 -6.64
CA LEU A 217 -11.38 2.19 -5.90
C LEU A 217 -9.99 2.82 -6.03
N VAL A 218 -9.92 3.97 -6.66
CA VAL A 218 -8.69 4.78 -6.73
C VAL A 218 -8.81 5.93 -5.74
N ALA A 219 -7.88 6.06 -4.81
CA ALA A 219 -7.92 7.12 -3.81
C ALA A 219 -6.56 7.81 -3.67
N ASN A 220 -6.55 9.14 -3.50
CA ASN A 220 -5.31 9.88 -3.29
C ASN A 220 -5.56 11.20 -2.54
N GLY A 221 -4.50 11.75 -1.93
CA GLY A 221 -4.47 13.13 -1.47
C GLY A 221 -4.26 14.10 -2.63
N ALA A 222 -5.02 15.20 -2.66
CA ALA A 222 -4.92 16.21 -3.72
C ALA A 222 -3.52 16.90 -3.75
N HIS A 223 -2.81 16.89 -2.62
CA HIS A 223 -1.49 17.49 -2.45
C HIS A 223 -0.36 16.44 -2.34
N ASP A 224 -0.55 15.25 -2.91
CA ASP A 224 0.50 14.23 -2.95
C ASP A 224 1.69 14.72 -3.78
N VAL A 225 2.81 14.99 -3.09
CA VAL A 225 4.06 15.47 -3.69
C VAL A 225 4.87 14.35 -4.34
N MET A 226 4.59 13.08 -3.98
CA MET A 226 5.29 11.90 -4.48
C MET A 226 4.66 11.36 -5.76
N LEU A 227 3.34 11.15 -5.72
CA LEU A 227 2.56 10.61 -6.82
C LEU A 227 1.33 11.51 -7.05
N PRO A 228 1.49 12.61 -7.79
CA PRO A 228 0.43 13.60 -7.98
C PRO A 228 -0.91 12.98 -8.34
N ALA A 229 -1.99 13.48 -7.73
CA ALA A 229 -3.35 12.95 -7.84
C ALA A 229 -3.87 12.83 -9.29
N TYR A 230 -3.27 13.57 -10.22
CA TYR A 230 -3.54 13.42 -11.66
C TYR A 230 -3.29 11.99 -12.17
N ARG A 231 -2.32 11.28 -11.61
CA ARG A 231 -2.04 9.86 -11.95
C ARG A 231 -3.21 8.95 -11.57
N SER A 232 -3.81 9.21 -10.41
CA SER A 232 -5.02 8.52 -9.95
C SER A 232 -6.22 8.81 -10.83
N PHE A 233 -6.38 10.09 -11.25
CA PHE A 233 -7.41 10.47 -12.22
C PHE A 233 -7.23 9.73 -13.54
N VAL A 234 -6.03 9.69 -14.12
CA VAL A 234 -5.77 9.00 -15.39
C VAL A 234 -6.09 7.50 -15.28
N LEU A 235 -5.68 6.83 -14.18
CA LEU A 235 -6.03 5.44 -13.95
C LEU A 235 -7.55 5.25 -13.92
N SER A 236 -8.28 6.09 -13.18
CA SER A 236 -9.74 6.00 -13.08
C SER A 236 -10.48 6.18 -14.40
N GLN A 237 -9.89 6.89 -15.36
CA GLN A 237 -10.48 7.06 -16.70
C GLN A 237 -10.21 5.87 -17.63
N GLN A 238 -9.23 5.03 -17.33
CA GLN A 238 -8.87 3.88 -18.16
C GLN A 238 -9.44 2.56 -17.61
N ALA A 239 -9.59 2.42 -16.30
CA ALA A 239 -10.20 1.24 -15.70
C ALA A 239 -11.72 1.28 -15.90
N PRO A 240 -12.36 0.17 -16.39
CA PRO A 240 -13.76 0.17 -16.82
C PRO A 240 -14.77 0.44 -15.69
N ASP A 241 -14.49 -0.02 -14.48
CA ASP A 241 -15.35 0.13 -13.30
C ASP A 241 -14.54 0.74 -12.15
N ALA A 242 -14.22 2.04 -12.29
CA ALA A 242 -13.38 2.75 -11.32
C ALA A 242 -14.12 3.91 -10.65
N LYS A 243 -14.11 3.92 -9.32
CA LYS A 243 -14.48 5.08 -8.48
C LYS A 243 -13.22 5.82 -8.09
N LEU A 244 -13.21 7.15 -8.25
CA LEU A 244 -12.12 8.02 -7.78
C LEU A 244 -12.54 8.82 -6.54
N VAL A 245 -11.70 8.83 -5.52
CA VAL A 245 -11.84 9.68 -4.31
C VAL A 245 -10.57 10.50 -4.13
N LEU A 246 -10.73 11.83 -4.01
CA LEU A 246 -9.62 12.75 -3.75
C LEU A 246 -9.86 13.51 -2.45
N TYR A 247 -8.86 13.56 -1.59
CA TYR A 247 -8.88 14.23 -0.30
C TYR A 247 -8.24 15.62 -0.40
N PRO A 248 -8.99 16.72 -0.22
CA PRO A 248 -8.56 18.06 -0.62
C PRO A 248 -7.39 18.62 0.18
N ASN A 249 -7.26 18.27 1.46
CA ASN A 249 -6.16 18.72 2.33
C ASN A 249 -5.25 17.57 2.77
N ALA A 250 -5.01 16.62 1.86
CA ALA A 250 -4.22 15.45 2.18
C ALA A 250 -3.12 15.18 1.15
N GLY A 251 -2.07 14.53 1.60
CA GLY A 251 -0.92 14.13 0.81
C GLY A 251 -0.86 12.63 0.56
N HIS A 252 0.36 12.09 0.43
CA HIS A 252 0.60 10.70 0.09
C HIS A 252 0.06 9.70 1.13
N ALA A 253 0.03 10.08 2.42
CA ALA A 253 -0.54 9.29 3.50
C ALA A 253 -1.97 9.73 3.88
N PHE A 254 -2.79 10.16 2.92
CA PHE A 254 -4.18 10.54 3.14
C PHE A 254 -4.96 9.50 3.96
N LEU A 255 -4.68 8.22 3.77
CA LEU A 255 -5.32 7.11 4.46
C LEU A 255 -5.07 7.09 5.98
N PHE A 256 -4.01 7.77 6.45
CA PHE A 256 -3.68 7.95 7.87
C PHE A 256 -4.06 9.35 8.38
N GLN A 257 -4.37 10.26 7.48
CA GLN A 257 -4.86 11.59 7.79
C GLN A 257 -6.39 11.63 7.88
N GLU A 258 -7.06 10.97 6.98
CA GLU A 258 -8.52 10.96 6.79
C GLU A 258 -9.09 9.57 7.12
N ILE A 259 -8.67 9.01 8.28
CA ILE A 259 -8.92 7.60 8.66
C ILE A 259 -10.41 7.26 8.61
N ASP A 260 -11.26 8.06 9.26
CA ASP A 260 -12.69 7.73 9.43
C ASP A 260 -13.44 7.81 8.09
N ASP A 261 -13.15 8.82 7.29
CA ASP A 261 -13.77 8.94 5.97
C ASP A 261 -13.28 7.83 5.04
N PHE A 262 -11.97 7.57 4.97
CA PHE A 262 -11.46 6.53 4.09
C PHE A 262 -11.91 5.13 4.52
N ALA A 263 -12.00 4.85 5.82
CA ALA A 263 -12.58 3.59 6.32
C ALA A 263 -14.05 3.45 5.90
N SER A 264 -14.84 4.53 5.98
CA SER A 264 -16.24 4.56 5.50
C SER A 264 -16.33 4.33 3.98
N GLN A 265 -15.43 4.92 3.18
CA GLN A 265 -15.36 4.67 1.74
C GLN A 265 -15.00 3.19 1.43
N LEU A 266 -14.10 2.59 2.22
CA LEU A 266 -13.79 1.17 2.11
C LEU A 266 -14.98 0.30 2.47
N ASP A 267 -15.73 0.62 3.53
CA ASP A 267 -16.93 -0.13 3.92
C ASP A 267 -17.98 -0.10 2.82
N LEU A 268 -18.26 1.06 2.24
CA LEU A 268 -19.19 1.20 1.13
C LEU A 268 -18.72 0.46 -0.14
N PHE A 269 -17.44 0.47 -0.41
CA PHE A 269 -16.89 -0.14 -1.62
C PHE A 269 -16.77 -1.66 -1.50
N LEU A 270 -16.50 -2.18 -0.31
CA LEU A 270 -16.26 -3.60 -0.05
C LEU A 270 -17.51 -4.39 0.37
N ALA A 271 -18.65 -3.71 0.51
CA ALA A 271 -19.95 -4.29 0.86
C ALA A 271 -20.43 -5.38 -0.10
#